data_c0bf4319e4ba5e8af7b76b163bcecb3a
#
_entry.id   c0bf4319e4ba5e8af7b76b163bcecb3a
#
_cell.length_a   1.000
_cell.length_b   1.000
_cell.length_c   1.000
_cell.angle_alpha   90.00
_cell.angle_beta   90.00
_cell.angle_gamma   90.00
#
_symmetry.space_group_name_H-M   'P 1'
#
loop_
_entity.id
_entity.type
_entity.pdbx_description
1 polymer ?
#
loop_
_entity_poly.entity_id
_entity_poly.type
_entity_poly.pdbx_seq_one_letter_code
_entity_poly.pdbx_strand_id
1 'polypeptide(L)'
;MVKEYIPKKGDLVILTFDPSADPSAGHEQQGRRPALIVSNEVFNQYVGLAIACPITNTDRNFPFHVKVQSNNLTGYIMTEQLKSIDYKVRKVKFVEKVTDEVLDKVLGIVES
;
A
#
# COMPACT_ATOMS: atom_id res chain seq x y z
N MET A 1 -6.05 -26.57 -1.28
CA MET A 1 -6.70 -25.46 -0.61
C MET A 1 -5.87 -24.21 -0.75
N VAL A 2 -6.49 -23.14 -1.13
CA VAL A 2 -5.78 -21.88 -1.32
C VAL A 2 -5.75 -21.10 -0.02
N LYS A 3 -4.56 -20.72 0.40
CA LYS A 3 -4.41 -19.95 1.59
C LYS A 3 -4.61 -18.48 1.30
N GLU A 4 -5.42 -17.83 2.08
CA GLU A 4 -5.71 -16.43 1.87
C GLU A 4 -4.53 -15.59 2.32
N TYR A 5 -4.17 -14.60 1.51
CA TYR A 5 -3.07 -13.71 1.85
C TYR A 5 -3.53 -12.68 2.88
N ILE A 6 -2.81 -12.58 3.97
CA ILE A 6 -3.05 -11.56 4.97
C ILE A 6 -1.85 -10.61 4.94
N PRO A 7 -2.07 -9.32 4.64
CA PRO A 7 -0.95 -8.38 4.56
C PRO A 7 -0.19 -8.26 5.88
N LYS A 8 1.10 -8.01 5.77
CA LYS A 8 1.97 -7.85 6.91
C LYS A 8 2.64 -6.48 6.84
N LYS A 9 2.98 -5.95 8.00
CA LYS A 9 3.68 -4.68 8.07
C LYS A 9 4.95 -4.74 7.22
N GLY A 10 5.13 -3.78 6.34
CA GLY A 10 6.28 -3.73 5.47
C GLY A 10 6.07 -4.37 4.12
N ASP A 11 4.90 -4.95 3.88
CA ASP A 11 4.64 -5.53 2.56
C ASP A 11 4.34 -4.43 1.55
N LEU A 12 5.01 -4.49 0.41
CA LEU A 12 4.63 -3.71 -0.75
C LEU A 12 3.64 -4.54 -1.53
N VAL A 13 2.50 -3.94 -1.83
CA VAL A 13 1.40 -4.68 -2.44
C VAL A 13 0.82 -3.90 -3.61
N ILE A 14 0.05 -4.59 -4.43
CA ILE A 14 -0.75 -3.96 -5.47
C ILE A 14 -2.19 -4.27 -5.15
N LEU A 15 -3.05 -3.29 -5.26
CA LEU A 15 -4.45 -3.45 -4.93
C LEU A 15 -5.34 -2.72 -5.92
N THR A 16 -6.60 -3.12 -5.96
CA THR A 16 -7.61 -2.41 -6.72
C THR A 16 -7.96 -1.16 -5.94
N PHE A 17 -7.65 -0.01 -6.52
CA PHE A 17 -7.71 1.24 -5.77
C PHE A 17 -9.11 1.57 -5.31
N ASP A 18 -10.10 1.46 -6.17
CA ASP A 18 -11.47 1.76 -5.81
C ASP A 18 -12.40 0.89 -6.62
N PRO A 19 -12.85 -0.22 -6.06
CA PRO A 19 -13.67 -1.14 -6.83
C PRO A 19 -15.01 -0.56 -7.24
N SER A 20 -15.43 0.53 -6.60
CA SER A 20 -16.69 1.17 -6.96
C SER A 20 -16.50 2.35 -7.89
N ALA A 21 -15.30 2.61 -8.34
CA ALA A 21 -15.06 3.75 -9.22
C ALA A 21 -15.80 3.55 -10.53
N ASP A 22 -16.13 4.67 -11.15
CA ASP A 22 -16.85 4.68 -12.42
C ASP A 22 -16.01 3.95 -13.47
N PRO A 23 -16.48 2.86 -14.00
CA PRO A 23 -15.68 2.11 -14.96
C PRO A 23 -15.45 2.86 -16.26
N SER A 24 -16.29 3.83 -16.57
CA SER A 24 -16.10 4.58 -17.80
C SER A 24 -15.03 5.63 -17.65
N ALA A 25 -14.65 5.97 -16.45
CA ALA A 25 -13.70 7.05 -16.24
C ALA A 25 -12.27 6.58 -16.28
N GLY A 26 -12.01 5.42 -15.80
CA GLY A 26 -10.66 5.04 -15.54
C GLY A 26 -10.01 4.16 -16.54
N HIS A 27 -10.77 3.45 -17.23
CA HIS A 27 -10.28 2.41 -18.07
C HIS A 27 -9.02 1.77 -17.49
N GLU A 28 -7.93 1.77 -18.16
CA GLU A 28 -6.87 0.87 -17.81
C GLU A 28 -6.23 1.12 -16.48
N GLN A 29 -6.27 2.33 -16.00
CA GLN A 29 -5.57 2.56 -14.79
C GLN A 29 -6.34 2.34 -13.60
N GLN A 30 -7.60 2.26 -13.75
CA GLN A 30 -8.41 2.31 -12.60
C GLN A 30 -8.15 1.22 -11.66
N GLY A 31 -7.55 0.24 -12.08
CA GLY A 31 -7.55 -0.86 -11.21
C GLY A 31 -6.47 -0.90 -10.20
N ARG A 32 -5.30 -0.98 -10.64
CA ARG A 32 -4.25 -1.52 -9.79
C ARG A 32 -3.26 -0.45 -9.40
N ARG A 33 -3.06 -0.27 -8.10
CA ARG A 33 -2.14 0.70 -7.58
C ARG A 33 -1.28 0.09 -6.49
N PRO A 34 -0.02 0.53 -6.36
CA PRO A 34 0.83 0.01 -5.30
C PRO A 34 0.62 0.75 -3.97
N ALA A 35 0.92 0.07 -2.91
CA ALA A 35 0.82 0.64 -1.57
C ALA A 35 1.76 -0.08 -0.63
N LEU A 36 2.06 0.57 0.51
CA LEU A 36 2.85 -0.04 1.58
C LEU A 36 1.95 -0.32 2.76
N ILE A 37 1.98 -1.54 3.25
CA ILE A 37 1.21 -1.92 4.43
C ILE A 37 1.97 -1.49 5.69
N VAL A 38 1.31 -0.76 6.56
CA VAL A 38 1.95 -0.26 7.78
C VAL A 38 1.37 -0.87 9.05
N SER A 39 0.27 -1.60 8.97
CA SER A 39 -0.28 -2.29 10.14
C SER A 39 0.18 -3.74 10.17
N ASN A 40 0.27 -4.31 11.37
CA ASN A 40 0.84 -5.65 11.50
C ASN A 40 -0.19 -6.74 11.18
N GLU A 41 0.34 -7.93 10.96
CA GLU A 41 -0.47 -9.06 10.50
C GLU A 41 -1.56 -9.44 11.49
N VAL A 42 -1.25 -9.40 12.78
CA VAL A 42 -2.22 -9.79 13.80
C VAL A 42 -3.42 -8.85 13.76
N PHE A 43 -3.16 -7.54 13.72
CA PHE A 43 -4.22 -6.56 13.59
C PHE A 43 -5.03 -6.80 12.32
N ASN A 44 -4.34 -6.99 11.21
CA ASN A 44 -5.00 -7.13 9.92
C ASN A 44 -5.91 -8.35 9.89
N GLN A 45 -5.43 -9.45 10.45
CA GLN A 45 -6.22 -10.67 10.47
C GLN A 45 -7.45 -10.53 11.36
N TYR A 46 -7.24 -9.90 12.51
CA TYR A 46 -8.32 -9.77 13.49
C TYR A 46 -9.43 -8.85 13.00
N VAL A 47 -9.03 -7.72 12.40
CA VAL A 47 -9.97 -6.68 12.01
C VAL A 47 -10.54 -6.93 10.61
N GLY A 48 -9.80 -7.62 9.77
CA GLY A 48 -10.22 -7.81 8.36
C GLY A 48 -9.88 -6.65 7.48
N LEU A 49 -9.09 -5.70 7.99
CA LEU A 49 -8.63 -4.54 7.23
C LEU A 49 -7.14 -4.41 7.42
N ALA A 50 -6.49 -3.66 6.55
CA ALA A 50 -5.10 -3.31 6.72
C ALA A 50 -4.93 -1.82 6.51
N ILE A 51 -3.96 -1.22 7.18
CA ILE A 51 -3.69 0.21 7.03
C ILE A 51 -2.53 0.35 6.07
N ALA A 52 -2.70 1.20 5.05
CA ALA A 52 -1.74 1.31 3.97
C ALA A 52 -1.53 2.74 3.55
N CYS A 53 -0.34 3.00 3.00
CA CYS A 53 0.01 4.27 2.39
C CYS A 53 0.10 4.06 0.89
N PRO A 54 -0.66 4.77 0.07
CA PRO A 54 -0.56 4.63 -1.37
C PRO A 54 0.80 5.10 -1.89
N ILE A 55 1.18 4.59 -3.03
CA ILE A 55 2.46 4.94 -3.65
C ILE A 55 2.16 5.57 -5.01
N THR A 56 2.73 6.74 -5.26
CA THR A 56 2.60 7.42 -6.54
C THR A 56 3.94 7.41 -7.25
N ASN A 57 3.93 7.44 -8.58
CA ASN A 57 5.18 7.55 -9.32
C ASN A 57 5.56 9.00 -9.61
N THR A 58 4.82 9.95 -9.08
CA THR A 58 5.10 11.37 -9.29
C THR A 58 5.82 11.95 -8.09
N ASP A 59 6.99 12.53 -8.33
CA ASP A 59 7.73 13.23 -7.28
C ASP A 59 7.13 14.61 -7.09
N ARG A 60 6.46 14.82 -5.96
CA ARG A 60 5.82 16.10 -5.67
C ARG A 60 6.66 16.99 -4.78
N ASN A 61 7.90 16.58 -4.51
CA ASN A 61 8.79 17.36 -3.65
C ASN A 61 8.17 17.60 -2.28
N PHE A 62 7.40 16.66 -1.81
CA PHE A 62 6.70 16.81 -0.53
C PHE A 62 7.52 16.11 0.55
N PRO A 63 7.86 16.80 1.65
CA PRO A 63 8.81 16.23 2.61
C PRO A 63 8.35 14.97 3.31
N PHE A 64 7.04 14.70 3.33
CA PHE A 64 6.55 13.50 3.97
C PHE A 64 6.33 12.35 3.01
N HIS A 65 6.74 12.51 1.75
CA HIS A 65 6.76 11.38 0.83
C HIS A 65 8.10 10.68 0.95
N VAL A 66 8.08 9.37 0.98
CA VAL A 66 9.29 8.57 1.13
C VAL A 66 9.51 7.79 -0.14
N LYS A 67 10.68 7.98 -0.75
CA LYS A 67 11.00 7.30 -2.00
C LYS A 67 11.25 5.82 -1.74
N VAL A 68 10.68 4.97 -2.58
CA VAL A 68 10.96 3.56 -2.57
C VAL A 68 11.43 3.18 -3.97
N GLN A 69 12.48 2.37 -4.03
CA GLN A 69 13.02 1.95 -5.30
C GLN A 69 13.51 0.53 -5.16
N SER A 70 12.93 -0.36 -5.92
CA SER A 70 13.31 -1.75 -5.91
C SER A 70 13.25 -2.27 -7.34
N ASN A 71 13.58 -3.54 -7.53
CA ASN A 71 13.51 -4.11 -8.86
C ASN A 71 12.08 -4.22 -9.39
N ASN A 72 11.12 -4.29 -8.49
CA ASN A 72 9.75 -4.55 -8.88
C ASN A 72 8.83 -3.34 -8.71
N LEU A 73 9.28 -2.31 -8.02
CA LEU A 73 8.39 -1.20 -7.70
C LEU A 73 9.20 0.04 -7.38
N THR A 74 8.85 1.15 -8.01
CA THR A 74 9.51 2.43 -7.78
C THR A 74 8.43 3.49 -7.61
N GLY A 75 8.62 4.39 -6.67
CA GLY A 75 7.66 5.46 -6.47
C GLY A 75 7.88 6.19 -5.17
N TYR A 76 6.85 6.92 -4.75
CA TYR A 76 6.92 7.74 -3.55
C TYR A 76 5.75 7.37 -2.65
N ILE A 77 6.05 6.94 -1.44
CA ILE A 77 5.04 6.52 -0.48
C ILE A 77 4.43 7.78 0.13
N MET A 78 3.13 7.92 -0.02
CA MET A 78 2.43 9.12 0.45
C MET A 78 1.92 8.90 1.86
N THR A 79 2.74 9.25 2.84
CA THR A 79 2.41 8.97 4.24
C THR A 79 1.19 9.73 4.71
N GLU A 80 0.91 10.89 4.11
CA GLU A 80 -0.26 11.68 4.52
C GLU A 80 -1.57 11.10 3.98
N GLN A 81 -1.51 10.11 3.11
CA GLN A 81 -2.69 9.48 2.54
C GLN A 81 -3.00 8.14 3.18
N LEU A 82 -2.56 7.98 4.40
CA LEU A 82 -2.79 6.75 5.15
C LEU A 82 -4.29 6.43 5.20
N LYS A 83 -4.63 5.18 4.92
CA LYS A 83 -6.03 4.78 4.95
C LYS A 83 -6.14 3.30 5.26
N SER A 84 -7.30 2.90 5.77
CA SER A 84 -7.57 1.48 5.96
C SER A 84 -8.22 0.93 4.70
N ILE A 85 -7.88 -0.30 4.36
CA ILE A 85 -8.39 -0.94 3.16
C ILE A 85 -8.89 -2.33 3.50
N ASP A 86 -9.93 -2.75 2.80
CA ASP A 86 -10.41 -4.12 2.89
C ASP A 86 -9.61 -4.94 1.89
N TYR A 87 -8.63 -5.68 2.38
CA TYR A 87 -7.67 -6.31 1.49
C TYR A 87 -8.26 -7.45 0.68
N LYS A 88 -9.39 -8.00 1.11
CA LYS A 88 -10.05 -9.01 0.31
C LYS A 88 -10.81 -8.38 -0.85
N VAL A 89 -11.59 -7.36 -0.56
CA VAL A 89 -12.38 -6.69 -1.58
C VAL A 89 -11.49 -6.03 -2.61
N ARG A 90 -10.38 -5.46 -2.16
CA ARG A 90 -9.48 -4.77 -3.06
C ARG A 90 -8.47 -5.70 -3.71
N LYS A 91 -8.58 -7.00 -3.44
CA LYS A 91 -7.76 -8.02 -4.10
C LYS A 91 -6.28 -7.71 -3.99
N VAL A 92 -5.85 -7.46 -2.77
CA VAL A 92 -4.46 -7.10 -2.51
C VAL A 92 -3.54 -8.26 -2.83
N LYS A 93 -2.46 -7.98 -3.56
CA LYS A 93 -1.46 -8.98 -3.91
C LYS A 93 -0.09 -8.53 -3.44
N PHE A 94 0.65 -9.45 -2.87
CA PHE A 94 1.99 -9.18 -2.39
C PHE A 94 2.94 -8.99 -3.57
N VAL A 95 3.80 -7.98 -3.49
CA VAL A 95 4.86 -7.77 -4.47
C VAL A 95 6.21 -8.13 -3.86
N GLU A 96 6.57 -7.48 -2.77
CA GLU A 96 7.84 -7.75 -2.10
C GLU A 96 7.86 -7.03 -0.77
N LYS A 97 8.80 -7.40 0.06
CA LYS A 97 8.98 -6.73 1.35
C LYS A 97 9.80 -5.47 1.16
N VAL A 98 9.38 -4.37 1.73
CA VAL A 98 10.15 -3.13 1.68
C VAL A 98 11.39 -3.27 2.58
N THR A 99 12.42 -2.46 2.30
CA THR A 99 13.61 -2.49 3.17
C THR A 99 13.29 -1.91 4.54
N ASP A 100 14.05 -2.35 5.53
CA ASP A 100 13.85 -1.83 6.89
C ASP A 100 14.07 -0.33 6.94
N GLU A 101 15.01 0.19 6.16
CA GLU A 101 15.29 1.62 6.16
C GLU A 101 14.08 2.42 5.71
N VAL A 102 13.43 2.00 4.63
CA VAL A 102 12.26 2.70 4.13
C VAL A 102 11.10 2.57 5.11
N LEU A 103 10.90 1.38 5.64
CA LEU A 103 9.80 1.15 6.58
C LEU A 103 9.98 2.02 7.84
N ASP A 104 11.20 2.10 8.35
CA ASP A 104 11.46 2.91 9.53
C ASP A 104 11.16 4.38 9.28
N LYS A 105 11.52 4.88 8.09
CA LYS A 105 11.22 6.27 7.76
C LYS A 105 9.72 6.52 7.71
N VAL A 106 8.99 5.63 7.07
CA VAL A 106 7.54 5.79 6.96
C VAL A 106 6.89 5.73 8.35
N LEU A 107 7.27 4.72 9.15
CA LEU A 107 6.68 4.58 10.48
C LEU A 107 7.02 5.78 11.36
N GLY A 108 8.22 6.31 11.23
CA GLY A 108 8.60 7.49 11.98
C GLY A 108 7.72 8.70 11.69
N ILE A 109 7.34 8.88 10.44
CA ILE A 109 6.45 9.97 10.06
C ILE A 109 5.03 9.69 10.53
N VAL A 110 4.56 8.47 10.30
CA VAL A 110 3.17 8.12 10.60
C VAL A 110 2.91 8.16 12.09
N GLU A 111 3.90 7.84 12.89
CA GLU A 111 3.75 7.80 14.34
C GLU A 111 4.08 9.14 15.03
N SER A 112 4.47 10.13 14.27
CA SER A 112 4.87 11.41 14.86
C SER A 112 3.68 12.23 15.32
#